data_79ad0b1affbd8708060b66947d77cdaa
#
_entry.id   79ad0b1affbd8708060b66947d77cdaa
#
_cell.length_a   1.000
_cell.length_b   1.000
_cell.length_c   1.000
_cell.angle_alpha   90.00
_cell.angle_beta   90.00
_cell.angle_gamma   90.00
#
_symmetry.space_group_name_H-M   'P 1'
#
loop_
_entity.id
_entity.type
_entity.pdbx_description
1 polymer ?
#
loop_
_entity_poly.entity_id
_entity_poly.type
_entity_poly.pdbx_seq_one_letter_code
_entity_poly.pdbx_strand_id
1 'polypeptide(L)'
;MKKYDFDAEINRKNTHCAKWDYQGGDYIPLWIADMDFKAPQKIIDAIKDRVDHGIFGYTSHDWELKDVVVDYYKKNYDYEIDKDWIVWVPSLMPGSNLACRLAGGKILYNTPMYSHIRKLPEEANCEYQEIPLTKVDGVYTFDWDEMERQIDNDVKAFVLCNPHNPVGRVFTKEELDRLSQFIIEHDLLLISDEIHSQLILEGNHIQAFTIN
;
A
#
# COMPACT_ATOMS: atom_id res chain seq x y z
N MET A 1 -28.90 6.10 -11.71
CA MET A 1 -27.67 5.29 -11.55
C MET A 1 -28.08 3.84 -11.58
N LYS A 2 -27.45 2.98 -12.40
CA LYS A 2 -27.59 1.51 -12.25
C LYS A 2 -26.96 1.14 -10.91
N LYS A 3 -27.76 0.53 -10.04
CA LYS A 3 -27.29 0.01 -8.77
C LYS A 3 -26.34 -1.16 -9.09
N TYR A 4 -25.15 -1.19 -8.50
CA TYR A 4 -24.26 -2.37 -8.60
C TYR A 4 -24.92 -3.53 -7.86
N ASP A 5 -24.79 -4.73 -8.42
CA ASP A 5 -25.30 -5.95 -7.80
C ASP A 5 -24.15 -6.62 -7.03
N PHE A 6 -24.15 -6.41 -5.71
CA PHE A 6 -23.18 -7.02 -4.80
C PHE A 6 -23.63 -8.36 -4.24
N ASP A 7 -24.88 -8.78 -4.56
CA ASP A 7 -25.44 -10.04 -4.10
C ASP A 7 -25.30 -11.14 -5.18
N ALA A 8 -24.85 -10.77 -6.40
CA ALA A 8 -24.65 -11.72 -7.47
C ALA A 8 -23.54 -12.72 -7.13
N GLU A 9 -23.87 -13.99 -7.10
CA GLU A 9 -22.90 -15.08 -6.95
C GLU A 9 -22.12 -15.29 -8.25
N ILE A 10 -20.80 -15.07 -8.19
CA ILE A 10 -19.90 -15.25 -9.33
C ILE A 10 -19.00 -16.44 -9.03
N ASN A 11 -19.18 -17.54 -9.78
CA ASN A 11 -18.30 -18.69 -9.65
C ASN A 11 -16.90 -18.35 -10.16
N ARG A 12 -15.92 -18.40 -9.27
CA ARG A 12 -14.50 -18.17 -9.57
C ARG A 12 -13.65 -19.45 -9.47
N LYS A 13 -14.26 -20.60 -9.13
CA LYS A 13 -13.58 -21.90 -9.10
C LYS A 13 -13.26 -22.35 -10.54
N ASN A 14 -12.11 -22.94 -10.76
CA ASN A 14 -11.60 -23.41 -12.06
C ASN A 14 -11.42 -22.29 -13.11
N THR A 15 -11.10 -21.09 -12.64
CA THR A 15 -10.81 -19.93 -13.52
C THR A 15 -9.34 -19.50 -13.44
N HIS A 16 -8.47 -20.31 -12.86
CA HIS A 16 -7.09 -19.98 -12.49
C HIS A 16 -7.00 -18.83 -11.48
N CYS A 17 -8.03 -18.65 -10.67
CA CYS A 17 -8.07 -17.66 -9.62
C CYS A 17 -7.26 -18.12 -8.41
N ALA A 18 -6.16 -17.47 -8.10
CA ALA A 18 -5.31 -17.84 -6.97
C ALA A 18 -6.09 -17.96 -5.65
N LYS A 19 -7.02 -17.04 -5.39
CA LYS A 19 -7.83 -17.03 -4.17
C LYS A 19 -8.69 -18.29 -4.01
N TRP A 20 -9.30 -18.78 -5.11
CA TRP A 20 -10.25 -19.89 -5.10
C TRP A 20 -9.65 -21.23 -5.47
N ASP A 21 -8.59 -21.25 -6.30
CA ASP A 21 -8.09 -22.48 -6.90
C ASP A 21 -6.78 -22.97 -6.28
N TYR A 22 -6.03 -22.09 -5.58
CA TYR A 22 -4.67 -22.43 -5.10
C TYR A 22 -4.63 -23.57 -4.07
N GLN A 23 -5.53 -23.54 -3.08
CA GLN A 23 -5.53 -24.56 -2.02
C GLN A 23 -6.49 -25.71 -2.28
N GLY A 24 -7.44 -25.54 -3.21
CA GLY A 24 -8.53 -26.49 -3.44
C GLY A 24 -9.45 -26.64 -2.23
N GLY A 25 -10.55 -27.37 -2.39
CA GLY A 25 -11.47 -27.66 -1.30
C GLY A 25 -12.77 -26.85 -1.31
N ASP A 26 -13.65 -27.17 -0.35
CA ASP A 26 -14.96 -26.56 -0.21
C ASP A 26 -14.98 -25.61 1.01
N TYR A 27 -14.43 -24.41 0.81
CA TYR A 27 -14.37 -23.36 1.82
C TYR A 27 -14.55 -21.98 1.15
N ILE A 28 -14.87 -20.97 1.97
CA ILE A 28 -14.92 -19.57 1.53
C ILE A 28 -13.54 -18.96 1.78
N PRO A 29 -12.75 -18.65 0.74
CA PRO A 29 -11.41 -18.11 0.92
C PRO A 29 -11.47 -16.61 1.32
N LEU A 30 -10.77 -16.26 2.39
CA LEU A 30 -10.65 -14.87 2.90
C LEU A 30 -9.19 -14.40 3.01
N TRP A 31 -8.26 -15.10 2.39
CA TRP A 31 -6.82 -14.89 2.56
C TRP A 31 -6.18 -13.93 1.55
N ILE A 32 -6.87 -13.63 0.43
CA ILE A 32 -6.45 -12.62 -0.54
C ILE A 32 -7.51 -11.50 -0.57
N ALA A 33 -7.05 -10.26 -0.66
CA ALA A 33 -7.89 -9.06 -0.61
C ALA A 33 -8.67 -8.76 -1.90
N ASP A 34 -8.46 -9.50 -3.00
CA ASP A 34 -9.23 -9.32 -4.22
C ASP A 34 -10.72 -9.60 -3.98
N MET A 35 -11.56 -8.70 -4.46
CA MET A 35 -13.00 -8.76 -4.24
C MET A 35 -13.67 -9.76 -5.18
N ASP A 36 -14.75 -10.42 -4.71
CA ASP A 36 -15.55 -11.35 -5.50
C ASP A 36 -16.71 -10.66 -6.24
N PHE A 37 -16.71 -9.33 -6.30
CA PHE A 37 -17.69 -8.52 -7.02
C PHE A 37 -17.26 -8.25 -8.45
N LYS A 38 -18.25 -8.18 -9.35
CA LYS A 38 -18.01 -7.78 -10.73
C LYS A 38 -17.53 -6.34 -10.80
N ALA A 39 -16.49 -6.09 -11.59
CA ALA A 39 -16.01 -4.73 -11.85
C ALA A 39 -17.13 -3.84 -12.44
N PRO A 40 -17.11 -2.54 -12.22
CA PRO A 40 -18.04 -1.59 -12.83
C PRO A 40 -18.10 -1.75 -14.34
N GLN A 41 -19.31 -1.71 -14.91
CA GLN A 41 -19.51 -1.94 -16.35
C GLN A 41 -18.69 -0.99 -17.23
N LYS A 42 -18.51 0.27 -16.82
CA LYS A 42 -17.69 1.24 -17.55
C LYS A 42 -16.23 0.83 -17.69
N ILE A 43 -15.66 0.17 -16.66
CA ILE A 43 -14.28 -0.37 -16.71
C ILE A 43 -14.23 -1.51 -17.71
N ILE A 44 -15.21 -2.42 -17.65
CA ILE A 44 -15.30 -3.56 -18.57
C ILE A 44 -15.43 -3.08 -20.02
N ASP A 45 -16.27 -2.09 -20.27
CA ASP A 45 -16.51 -1.54 -21.61
C ASP A 45 -15.25 -0.87 -22.17
N ALA A 46 -14.55 -0.06 -21.38
CA ALA A 46 -13.28 0.57 -21.78
C ALA A 46 -12.19 -0.45 -22.13
N ILE A 47 -12.12 -1.56 -21.38
CA ILE A 47 -11.19 -2.66 -21.70
C ILE A 47 -11.59 -3.35 -23.00
N LYS A 48 -12.90 -3.60 -23.24
CA LYS A 48 -13.39 -4.19 -24.48
C LYS A 48 -13.09 -3.30 -25.68
N ASP A 49 -13.36 -2.01 -25.61
CA ASP A 49 -13.06 -1.07 -26.68
C ASP A 49 -11.56 -1.11 -27.04
N ARG A 50 -10.70 -1.25 -26.05
CA ARG A 50 -9.26 -1.38 -26.31
C ARG A 50 -8.89 -2.74 -26.95
N VAL A 51 -9.55 -3.82 -26.53
CA VAL A 51 -9.37 -5.16 -27.13
C VAL A 51 -9.87 -5.17 -28.57
N ASP A 52 -11.03 -4.58 -28.85
CA ASP A 52 -11.62 -4.52 -30.18
C ASP A 52 -10.75 -3.67 -31.15
N HIS A 53 -10.03 -2.66 -30.65
CA HIS A 53 -9.02 -1.93 -31.41
C HIS A 53 -7.86 -2.85 -31.89
N GLY A 54 -7.48 -3.87 -31.10
CA GLY A 54 -6.59 -4.98 -31.48
C GLY A 54 -5.11 -4.64 -31.58
N ILE A 55 -4.67 -3.39 -31.33
CA ILE A 55 -3.25 -3.00 -31.41
C ILE A 55 -2.79 -2.52 -30.02
N PHE A 56 -1.86 -3.29 -29.44
CA PHE A 56 -1.34 -3.08 -28.08
C PHE A 56 0.13 -2.62 -28.14
N GLY A 57 0.34 -1.41 -28.70
CA GLY A 57 1.66 -0.81 -28.79
C GLY A 57 2.05 -0.03 -27.55
N TYR A 58 3.11 0.76 -27.68
CA TYR A 58 3.53 1.67 -26.61
C TYR A 58 2.49 2.75 -26.37
N THR A 59 2.12 2.95 -25.12
CA THR A 59 1.24 4.05 -24.71
C THR A 59 2.08 5.32 -24.55
N SER A 60 1.74 6.37 -25.29
CA SER A 60 2.33 7.68 -25.12
C SER A 60 1.42 8.52 -24.20
N HIS A 61 2.05 9.30 -23.35
CA HIS A 61 1.42 10.30 -22.51
C HIS A 61 0.31 9.80 -21.58
N ASP A 62 0.55 9.96 -20.33
CA ASP A 62 -0.34 9.62 -19.22
C ASP A 62 -0.91 10.87 -18.52
N TRP A 63 -0.88 12.02 -19.21
CA TRP A 63 -1.24 13.31 -18.66
C TRP A 63 -2.62 13.32 -18.03
N GLU A 64 -3.63 12.78 -18.74
CA GLU A 64 -5.00 12.70 -18.24
C GLU A 64 -5.11 11.84 -16.97
N LEU A 65 -4.36 10.74 -16.89
CA LEU A 65 -4.35 9.90 -15.70
C LEU A 65 -3.65 10.59 -14.52
N LYS A 66 -2.56 11.32 -14.77
CA LYS A 66 -1.91 12.15 -13.74
C LYS A 66 -2.83 13.25 -13.24
N ASP A 67 -3.60 13.91 -14.13
CA ASP A 67 -4.62 14.89 -13.73
C ASP A 67 -5.65 14.28 -12.79
N VAL A 68 -6.15 13.08 -13.08
CA VAL A 68 -7.10 12.36 -12.22
C VAL A 68 -6.50 12.09 -10.85
N VAL A 69 -5.21 11.74 -10.78
CA VAL A 69 -4.52 11.49 -9.50
C VAL A 69 -4.38 12.79 -8.70
N VAL A 70 -3.94 13.88 -9.33
CA VAL A 70 -3.82 15.20 -8.69
C VAL A 70 -5.18 15.67 -8.14
N ASP A 71 -6.21 15.59 -8.97
CA ASP A 71 -7.59 15.96 -8.58
C ASP A 71 -8.10 15.09 -7.43
N TYR A 72 -7.77 13.80 -7.43
CA TYR A 72 -8.12 12.88 -6.35
C TYR A 72 -7.50 13.33 -5.01
N TYR A 73 -6.21 13.63 -4.98
CA TYR A 73 -5.52 14.07 -3.77
C TYR A 73 -6.01 15.43 -3.29
N LYS A 74 -6.20 16.38 -4.19
CA LYS A 74 -6.77 17.69 -3.86
C LYS A 74 -8.16 17.57 -3.25
N LYS A 75 -9.01 16.75 -3.84
CA LYS A 75 -10.41 16.58 -3.40
C LYS A 75 -10.54 15.85 -2.07
N ASN A 76 -9.73 14.82 -1.83
CA ASN A 76 -9.91 13.92 -0.69
C ASN A 76 -9.02 14.28 0.50
N TYR A 77 -7.89 14.95 0.27
CA TYR A 77 -6.90 15.26 1.30
C TYR A 77 -6.56 16.76 1.39
N ASP A 78 -7.20 17.61 0.54
CA ASP A 78 -6.88 19.05 0.41
C ASP A 78 -5.37 19.29 0.17
N TYR A 79 -4.75 18.39 -0.57
CA TYR A 79 -3.32 18.42 -0.84
C TYR A 79 -3.05 18.42 -2.36
N GLU A 80 -2.21 19.36 -2.80
CA GLU A 80 -1.87 19.53 -4.22
C GLU A 80 -0.49 18.91 -4.48
N ILE A 81 -0.48 17.78 -5.19
CA ILE A 81 0.75 17.10 -5.61
C ILE A 81 1.18 17.59 -6.99
N ASP A 82 2.50 17.64 -7.23
CA ASP A 82 3.03 17.92 -8.56
C ASP A 82 2.92 16.67 -9.44
N LYS A 83 2.47 16.84 -10.69
CA LYS A 83 2.40 15.77 -11.68
C LYS A 83 3.75 15.08 -11.92
N ASP A 84 4.86 15.81 -11.81
CA ASP A 84 6.20 15.31 -12.02
C ASP A 84 6.68 14.39 -10.87
N TRP A 85 6.00 14.44 -9.72
CA TRP A 85 6.25 13.49 -8.63
C TRP A 85 5.63 12.12 -8.88
N ILE A 86 4.70 12.00 -9.84
CA ILE A 86 4.01 10.75 -10.13
C ILE A 86 4.86 9.89 -11.07
N VAL A 87 5.30 8.76 -10.55
CA VAL A 87 6.05 7.74 -11.30
C VAL A 87 5.23 6.46 -11.37
N TRP A 88 4.93 6.02 -12.58
CA TRP A 88 4.21 4.77 -12.79
C TRP A 88 5.14 3.57 -12.65
N VAL A 89 4.71 2.60 -11.86
CA VAL A 89 5.39 1.33 -11.66
C VAL A 89 4.42 0.17 -11.91
N PRO A 90 4.90 -1.02 -12.30
CA PRO A 90 4.02 -2.15 -12.65
C PRO A 90 3.12 -2.60 -11.51
N SER A 91 3.59 -2.48 -10.27
CA SER A 91 2.82 -2.71 -9.06
C SER A 91 3.55 -2.12 -7.84
N LEU A 92 2.92 -2.19 -6.66
CA LEU A 92 3.46 -1.67 -5.41
C LEU A 92 4.82 -2.29 -5.06
N MET A 93 4.97 -3.61 -5.10
CA MET A 93 6.19 -4.28 -4.65
C MET A 93 7.44 -3.90 -5.47
N PRO A 94 7.43 -3.87 -6.82
CA PRO A 94 8.55 -3.34 -7.61
C PRO A 94 8.89 -1.89 -7.29
N GLY A 95 7.89 -1.04 -7.07
CA GLY A 95 8.11 0.36 -6.67
C GLY A 95 8.79 0.47 -5.31
N SER A 96 8.30 -0.26 -4.32
CA SER A 96 8.87 -0.29 -2.97
C SER A 96 10.28 -0.88 -2.96
N ASN A 97 10.54 -1.93 -3.76
CA ASN A 97 11.87 -2.49 -3.93
C ASN A 97 12.86 -1.45 -4.49
N LEU A 98 12.44 -0.68 -5.49
CA LEU A 98 13.25 0.40 -6.03
C LEU A 98 13.54 1.48 -4.97
N ALA A 99 12.54 1.85 -4.17
CA ALA A 99 12.71 2.81 -3.08
C ALA A 99 13.71 2.31 -2.02
N CYS A 100 13.66 1.02 -1.63
CA CYS A 100 14.66 0.43 -0.74
C CYS A 100 16.07 0.51 -1.30
N ARG A 101 16.26 0.22 -2.60
CA ARG A 101 17.57 0.34 -3.27
C ARG A 101 18.07 1.78 -3.29
N LEU A 102 17.19 2.75 -3.52
CA LEU A 102 17.54 4.17 -3.55
C LEU A 102 17.92 4.72 -2.17
N ALA A 103 17.39 4.15 -1.09
CA ALA A 103 17.76 4.50 0.26
C ALA A 103 19.24 4.23 0.57
N GLY A 104 19.81 3.19 -0.02
CA GLY A 104 21.25 2.92 0.01
C GLY A 104 21.81 2.47 1.35
N GLY A 105 20.98 1.87 2.22
CA GLY A 105 21.37 1.38 3.52
C GLY A 105 20.40 0.37 4.12
N LYS A 106 20.45 0.18 5.43
CA LYS A 106 19.57 -0.72 6.16
C LYS A 106 18.14 -0.18 6.20
N ILE A 107 17.17 -1.08 6.10
CA ILE A 107 15.73 -0.76 6.05
C ILE A 107 15.11 -1.16 7.39
N LEU A 108 14.44 -0.22 8.05
CA LEU A 108 13.69 -0.46 9.29
C LEU A 108 12.20 -0.62 9.01
N TYR A 109 11.57 -1.59 9.66
CA TYR A 109 10.11 -1.72 9.71
C TYR A 109 9.65 -2.36 11.02
N ASN A 110 8.37 -2.15 11.34
CA ASN A 110 7.79 -2.72 12.56
C ASN A 110 7.09 -4.06 12.27
N THR A 111 7.14 -4.99 13.22
CA THR A 111 6.43 -6.27 13.16
C THR A 111 5.26 -6.32 14.16
N PRO A 112 4.18 -7.12 13.90
CA PRO A 112 3.98 -7.95 12.71
C PRO A 112 3.77 -7.10 11.45
N MET A 113 4.26 -7.57 10.30
CA MET A 113 4.22 -6.86 9.03
C MET A 113 3.80 -7.81 7.91
N TYR A 114 3.17 -7.28 6.86
CA TYR A 114 2.82 -8.03 5.66
C TYR A 114 4.03 -8.76 5.08
N SER A 115 3.88 -10.04 4.79
CA SER A 115 5.00 -10.94 4.46
C SER A 115 5.82 -10.49 3.25
N HIS A 116 5.20 -9.84 2.25
CA HIS A 116 5.93 -9.33 1.09
C HIS A 116 6.73 -8.07 1.42
N ILE A 117 6.24 -7.20 2.32
CA ILE A 117 7.03 -6.05 2.80
C ILE A 117 8.25 -6.55 3.57
N ARG A 118 8.12 -7.57 4.41
CA ARG A 118 9.24 -8.17 5.13
C ARG A 118 10.35 -8.71 4.22
N LYS A 119 10.01 -9.11 2.99
CA LYS A 119 10.97 -9.60 2.00
C LYS A 119 11.60 -8.50 1.15
N LEU A 120 11.03 -7.30 1.14
CA LEU A 120 11.52 -6.19 0.32
C LEU A 120 13.02 -5.90 0.49
N PRO A 121 13.56 -5.79 1.72
CA PRO A 121 14.98 -5.51 1.89
C PRO A 121 15.86 -6.61 1.28
N GLU A 122 15.54 -7.88 1.55
CA GLU A 122 16.28 -9.02 0.99
C GLU A 122 16.24 -9.01 -0.55
N GLU A 123 15.06 -8.82 -1.16
CA GLU A 123 14.88 -8.74 -2.60
C GLU A 123 15.57 -7.50 -3.21
N ALA A 124 15.76 -6.45 -2.43
CA ALA A 124 16.51 -5.24 -2.80
C ALA A 124 18.03 -5.37 -2.58
N ASN A 125 18.52 -6.46 -1.99
CA ASN A 125 19.86 -6.66 -1.46
C ASN A 125 20.26 -5.58 -0.44
N CYS A 126 19.33 -5.23 0.44
CA CYS A 126 19.54 -4.35 1.58
C CYS A 126 19.53 -5.17 2.87
N GLU A 127 20.29 -4.74 3.87
CA GLU A 127 20.11 -5.20 5.24
C GLU A 127 18.81 -4.64 5.82
N TYR A 128 18.31 -5.26 6.88
CA TYR A 128 17.10 -4.78 7.54
C TYR A 128 17.19 -4.90 9.05
N GLN A 129 16.31 -4.13 9.69
CA GLN A 129 16.07 -4.17 11.13
C GLN A 129 14.57 -4.27 11.39
N GLU A 130 14.17 -5.18 12.26
CA GLU A 130 12.79 -5.34 12.71
C GLU A 130 12.67 -4.85 14.15
N ILE A 131 11.72 -3.95 14.41
CA ILE A 131 11.36 -3.54 15.77
C ILE A 131 9.88 -3.87 15.97
N PRO A 132 9.52 -4.70 16.95
CA PRO A 132 8.13 -5.06 17.17
C PRO A 132 7.26 -3.87 17.57
N LEU A 133 6.01 -3.83 17.07
CA LEU A 133 4.96 -3.04 17.68
C LEU A 133 4.63 -3.61 19.06
N THR A 134 4.26 -2.75 19.98
CA THR A 134 3.74 -3.15 21.29
C THR A 134 2.21 -3.17 21.30
N LYS A 135 1.61 -3.76 22.33
CA LYS A 135 0.15 -3.73 22.54
C LYS A 135 -0.19 -2.92 23.78
N VAL A 136 -1.00 -1.87 23.59
CA VAL A 136 -1.58 -1.10 24.67
C VAL A 136 -3.11 -1.28 24.59
N ASP A 137 -3.73 -1.79 25.66
CA ASP A 137 -5.15 -2.07 25.72
C ASP A 137 -5.68 -2.93 24.53
N GLY A 138 -4.85 -3.87 24.07
CA GLY A 138 -5.18 -4.76 22.95
C GLY A 138 -4.93 -4.17 21.56
N VAL A 139 -4.55 -2.91 21.45
CA VAL A 139 -4.26 -2.20 20.20
C VAL A 139 -2.75 -2.20 19.95
N TYR A 140 -2.34 -2.57 18.74
CA TYR A 140 -0.94 -2.44 18.33
C TYR A 140 -0.57 -0.98 18.12
N THR A 141 0.57 -0.55 18.66
CA THR A 141 1.12 0.80 18.53
C THR A 141 2.65 0.76 18.48
N PHE A 142 3.27 1.88 18.12
CA PHE A 142 4.72 2.00 18.15
C PHE A 142 5.23 1.95 19.60
N ASP A 143 6.32 1.22 19.80
CA ASP A 143 7.12 1.28 21.03
C ASP A 143 8.25 2.28 20.82
N TRP A 144 7.96 3.53 21.12
CA TRP A 144 8.88 4.64 20.84
C TRP A 144 10.21 4.50 21.58
N ASP A 145 10.15 4.09 22.84
CA ASP A 145 11.35 3.95 23.66
C ASP A 145 12.23 2.81 23.09
N GLU A 146 11.59 1.75 22.63
CA GLU A 146 12.28 0.62 22.00
C GLU A 146 12.83 1.00 20.62
N MET A 147 12.10 1.79 19.85
CA MET A 147 12.57 2.30 18.56
C MET A 147 13.81 3.16 18.72
N GLU A 148 13.79 4.12 19.65
CA GLU A 148 14.95 4.98 19.94
C GLU A 148 16.16 4.20 20.48
N ARG A 149 15.90 3.17 21.29
CA ARG A 149 16.96 2.36 21.89
C ARG A 149 17.62 1.41 20.89
N GLN A 150 16.84 0.91 19.91
CA GLN A 150 17.29 -0.15 19.01
C GLN A 150 17.78 0.34 17.66
N ILE A 151 17.38 1.54 17.22
CA ILE A 151 17.71 1.98 15.87
C ILE A 151 19.24 1.96 15.63
N ASP A 152 19.65 1.28 14.57
CA ASP A 152 21.06 1.24 14.15
C ASP A 152 21.43 2.51 13.36
N ASN A 153 22.67 2.95 13.47
CA ASN A 153 23.18 4.15 12.77
C ASN A 153 23.24 4.03 11.25
N ASP A 154 23.19 2.81 10.72
CA ASP A 154 23.21 2.50 9.29
C ASP A 154 21.83 2.32 8.67
N VAL A 155 20.75 2.49 9.45
CA VAL A 155 19.40 2.57 8.93
C VAL A 155 19.25 3.83 8.08
N LYS A 156 18.70 3.69 6.87
CA LYS A 156 18.51 4.77 5.90
C LYS A 156 17.07 4.94 5.44
N ALA A 157 16.21 3.98 5.71
CA ALA A 157 14.80 4.11 5.41
C ALA A 157 13.94 3.40 6.45
N PHE A 158 12.74 3.93 6.64
CA PHE A 158 11.66 3.33 7.40
C PHE A 158 10.52 2.94 6.46
N VAL A 159 10.05 1.69 6.53
CA VAL A 159 8.87 1.25 5.78
C VAL A 159 7.65 1.26 6.69
N LEU A 160 6.73 2.16 6.38
CA LEU A 160 5.40 2.26 7.00
C LEU A 160 4.38 1.51 6.16
N CYS A 161 3.54 0.70 6.78
CA CYS A 161 2.30 0.18 6.19
C CYS A 161 1.12 0.84 6.90
N ASN A 162 0.33 1.66 6.19
CA ASN A 162 -0.80 2.37 6.79
C ASN A 162 -1.95 2.55 5.79
N PRO A 163 -3.07 1.87 5.96
CA PRO A 163 -3.48 0.98 7.07
C PRO A 163 -2.59 -0.24 7.24
N HIS A 164 -2.32 -0.60 8.49
CA HIS A 164 -1.31 -1.59 8.84
C HIS A 164 -1.81 -3.03 8.69
N ASN A 165 -1.22 -3.76 7.76
CA ASN A 165 -1.45 -5.19 7.55
C ASN A 165 -0.35 -6.00 8.22
N PRO A 166 -0.64 -6.99 9.10
CA PRO A 166 -1.94 -7.68 9.27
C PRO A 166 -2.79 -7.21 10.45
N VAL A 167 -2.40 -6.17 11.18
CA VAL A 167 -3.08 -5.82 12.44
C VAL A 167 -4.43 -5.11 12.24
N GLY A 168 -4.70 -4.61 11.03
CA GLY A 168 -6.01 -4.11 10.65
C GLY A 168 -6.37 -2.75 11.26
N ARG A 169 -5.40 -1.85 11.43
CA ARG A 169 -5.66 -0.50 11.94
C ARG A 169 -5.06 0.60 11.07
N VAL A 170 -5.58 1.82 11.16
CA VAL A 170 -4.92 3.06 10.76
C VAL A 170 -4.24 3.69 11.97
N PHE A 171 -3.05 4.25 11.77
CA PHE A 171 -2.37 5.02 12.81
C PHE A 171 -3.02 6.38 12.98
N THR A 172 -3.04 6.89 14.22
CA THR A 172 -3.61 8.20 14.54
C THR A 172 -2.69 9.33 14.07
N LYS A 173 -3.22 10.56 14.04
CA LYS A 173 -2.41 11.73 13.69
C LYS A 173 -1.22 11.89 14.64
N GLU A 174 -1.46 11.71 15.93
CA GLU A 174 -0.44 11.84 16.97
C GLU A 174 0.68 10.80 16.80
N GLU A 175 0.33 9.56 16.45
CA GLU A 175 1.31 8.52 16.15
C GLU A 175 2.12 8.86 14.89
N LEU A 176 1.47 9.35 13.85
CA LEU A 176 2.12 9.71 12.60
C LEU A 176 2.99 10.97 12.75
N ASP A 177 2.55 11.98 13.51
CA ASP A 177 3.34 13.17 13.82
C ASP A 177 4.62 12.77 14.58
N ARG A 178 4.51 11.87 15.56
CA ARG A 178 5.67 11.36 16.29
C ARG A 178 6.59 10.51 15.39
N LEU A 179 6.01 9.72 14.48
CA LEU A 179 6.79 8.99 13.48
C LEU A 179 7.55 9.95 12.55
N SER A 180 6.92 11.05 12.13
CA SER A 180 7.57 12.07 11.31
C SER A 180 8.79 12.66 12.04
N GLN A 181 8.65 12.99 13.34
CA GLN A 181 9.76 13.46 14.14
C GLN A 181 10.90 12.45 14.19
N PHE A 182 10.60 11.18 14.48
CA PHE A 182 11.58 10.10 14.48
C PHE A 182 12.30 9.97 13.13
N ILE A 183 11.56 10.03 12.01
CA ILE A 183 12.11 9.96 10.65
C ILE A 183 13.09 11.13 10.39
N ILE A 184 12.72 12.34 10.81
CA ILE A 184 13.55 13.54 10.63
C ILE A 184 14.80 13.49 11.53
N GLU A 185 14.65 13.14 12.80
CA GLU A 185 15.74 13.08 13.78
C GLU A 185 16.82 12.06 13.38
N HIS A 186 16.42 10.97 12.74
CA HIS A 186 17.34 9.91 12.29
C HIS A 186 17.73 10.01 10.80
N ASP A 187 17.33 11.08 10.09
CA ASP A 187 17.62 11.32 8.65
C ASP A 187 17.24 10.12 7.78
N LEU A 188 16.00 9.61 7.94
CA LEU A 188 15.50 8.44 7.23
C LEU A 188 14.64 8.83 6.03
N LEU A 189 14.70 8.01 4.97
CA LEU A 189 13.71 8.01 3.90
C LEU A 189 12.45 7.27 4.39
N LEU A 190 11.29 7.94 4.34
CA LEU A 190 10.02 7.26 4.59
C LEU A 190 9.49 6.60 3.31
N ILE A 191 9.27 5.29 3.36
CA ILE A 191 8.61 4.50 2.32
C ILE A 191 7.24 4.09 2.88
N SER A 192 6.16 4.70 2.39
CA SER A 192 4.80 4.45 2.89
C SER A 192 4.00 3.58 1.92
N ASP A 193 3.63 2.38 2.36
CA ASP A 193 2.65 1.53 1.70
C ASP A 193 1.25 1.89 2.18
N GLU A 194 0.49 2.53 1.30
CA GLU A 194 -0.87 3.01 1.56
C GLU A 194 -1.92 2.31 0.67
N ILE A 195 -1.62 1.09 0.21
CA ILE A 195 -2.49 0.34 -0.72
C ILE A 195 -3.92 0.16 -0.18
N HIS A 196 -4.09 0.11 1.13
CA HIS A 196 -5.39 -0.05 1.79
C HIS A 196 -6.07 1.27 2.15
N SER A 197 -5.50 2.43 1.80
CA SER A 197 -5.99 3.76 2.21
C SER A 197 -7.44 4.07 1.88
N GLN A 198 -8.00 3.44 0.86
CA GLN A 198 -9.40 3.63 0.45
C GLN A 198 -10.40 2.66 1.11
N LEU A 199 -9.92 1.71 1.94
CA LEU A 199 -10.74 0.69 2.60
C LEU A 199 -10.77 0.92 4.12
N ILE A 200 -11.22 2.09 4.53
CA ILE A 200 -11.32 2.46 5.94
C ILE A 200 -12.74 2.17 6.43
N LEU A 201 -12.85 1.28 7.41
CA LEU A 201 -14.13 0.91 8.03
C LEU A 201 -14.47 1.82 9.20
N GLU A 202 -13.47 2.29 9.94
CA GLU A 202 -13.60 3.18 11.08
C GLU A 202 -12.39 4.10 11.16
N GLY A 203 -12.61 5.37 11.52
CA GLY A 203 -11.56 6.40 11.57
C GLY A 203 -11.29 7.06 10.22
N ASN A 204 -10.12 7.66 10.09
CA ASN A 204 -9.67 8.37 8.89
C ASN A 204 -8.23 7.98 8.56
N HIS A 205 -7.96 7.76 7.29
CA HIS A 205 -6.59 7.60 6.81
C HIS A 205 -5.94 8.98 6.59
N ILE A 206 -4.70 9.10 7.03
CA ILE A 206 -3.85 10.28 6.84
C ILE A 206 -2.71 9.87 5.93
N GLN A 207 -2.54 10.56 4.83
CA GLN A 207 -1.46 10.32 3.87
C GLN A 207 -0.11 10.71 4.48
N ALA A 208 0.90 9.85 4.34
CA ALA A 208 2.21 10.07 4.97
C ALA A 208 2.86 11.40 4.55
N PHE A 209 2.72 11.82 3.29
CA PHE A 209 3.29 13.08 2.81
C PHE A 209 2.55 14.34 3.31
N THR A 210 1.42 14.20 4.00
CA THR A 210 0.70 15.34 4.63
C THR A 210 1.06 15.55 6.09
N ILE A 211 1.95 14.74 6.63
CA ILE A 211 2.42 14.82 8.02
C ILE A 211 3.60 15.79 8.05
N ASN A 212 3.58 16.74 8.99
CA ASN A 212 4.64 17.75 9.17
C ASN A 212 5.64 17.31 10.23
#